data_5549e803ef76d9098ab1ce7e8eedf5cf
#
_entry.id   5549e803ef76d9098ab1ce7e8eedf5cf
#
_cell.length_a   1.000
_cell.length_b   1.000
_cell.length_c   1.000
_cell.angle_alpha   90.00
_cell.angle_beta   90.00
_cell.angle_gamma   90.00
#
_symmetry.space_group_name_H-M   'P 1'
#
loop_
_entity.id
_entity.type
_entity.pdbx_description
1 polymer ?
#
loop_
_entity_poly.entity_id
_entity_poly.type
_entity_poly.pdbx_seq_one_letter_code
_entity_poly.pdbx_strand_id
1 'polypeptide(L)'
;EKAVNAGAISLKNLKQLGLEARDTEGKLIPIDDPRLFPIWERAEKLGIPVAFHTGDPVAFFRKWEPSNERWEELELHPEWSFADSSKYPPLETLFEQACNVYRKFRDVQFVSVHVGGYSENLKEVGRWLDEIPNLSVDTAARIGELGKHPADEGHEFFTKHQDRILFGTDLAFWNGCDVQGAGPCKNFTLEEDRKFYDIHWRYFQTNDKQFD
;
A
#
# COMPACT_ATOMS: atom_id res chain seq x y z
N GLU A 1 -3.64 -12.64 -19.68
CA GLU A 1 -4.51 -13.75 -20.14
C GLU A 1 -4.06 -15.11 -19.61
N LYS A 2 -2.82 -15.54 -19.88
CA LYS A 2 -2.33 -16.86 -19.44
C LYS A 2 -2.52 -17.08 -17.92
N ALA A 3 -2.19 -16.07 -17.11
CA ALA A 3 -2.37 -16.15 -15.66
C ALA A 3 -3.85 -16.24 -15.25
N VAL A 4 -4.73 -15.46 -15.90
CA VAL A 4 -6.18 -15.49 -15.66
C VAL A 4 -6.75 -16.85 -16.06
N ASN A 5 -6.36 -17.37 -17.22
CA ASN A 5 -6.76 -18.71 -17.67
C ASN A 5 -6.24 -19.83 -16.71
N ALA A 6 -5.18 -19.56 -15.98
CA ALA A 6 -4.65 -20.44 -14.94
C ALA A 6 -5.24 -20.18 -13.54
N GLY A 7 -6.26 -19.31 -13.42
CA GLY A 7 -6.98 -19.05 -12.18
C GLY A 7 -6.58 -17.77 -11.42
N ALA A 8 -5.75 -16.89 -11.99
CA ALA A 8 -5.49 -15.59 -11.39
C ALA A 8 -6.75 -14.72 -11.41
N ILE A 9 -7.13 -14.13 -10.29
CA ILE A 9 -8.35 -13.36 -10.09
C ILE A 9 -8.10 -11.85 -9.97
N SER A 10 -6.85 -11.42 -9.89
CA SER A 10 -6.46 -10.01 -9.81
C SER A 10 -5.06 -9.80 -10.38
N LEU A 11 -4.73 -8.54 -10.65
CA LEU A 11 -3.38 -8.11 -10.99
C LEU A 11 -2.82 -7.30 -9.80
N LYS A 12 -1.61 -7.61 -9.33
CA LYS A 12 -0.89 -6.80 -8.33
C LYS A 12 0.18 -5.97 -9.01
N ASN A 13 0.08 -4.64 -8.88
CA ASN A 13 1.17 -3.72 -9.17
C ASN A 13 1.99 -3.48 -7.90
N LEU A 14 3.31 -3.57 -8.00
CA LEU A 14 4.22 -3.39 -6.88
C LEU A 14 4.82 -1.99 -6.87
N LYS A 15 5.28 -1.54 -5.70
CA LYS A 15 5.85 -0.20 -5.46
C LYS A 15 7.05 0.17 -6.33
N GLN A 16 7.73 -0.81 -6.92
CA GLN A 16 8.84 -0.57 -7.85
C GLN A 16 8.42 0.29 -9.05
N LEU A 17 7.16 0.19 -9.49
CA LEU A 17 6.64 1.12 -10.50
C LEU A 17 6.50 2.52 -9.89
N GLY A 18 7.15 3.48 -10.51
CA GLY A 18 7.24 4.85 -10.01
C GLY A 18 8.43 5.12 -9.10
N LEU A 19 9.00 4.11 -8.42
CA LEU A 19 10.16 4.26 -7.55
C LEU A 19 11.47 3.76 -8.17
N GLU A 20 11.46 2.58 -8.78
CA GLU A 20 12.69 1.90 -9.21
C GLU A 20 12.64 1.45 -10.65
N ALA A 21 11.46 1.13 -11.19
CA ALA A 21 11.31 0.63 -12.55
C ALA A 21 11.80 1.65 -13.55
N ARG A 22 12.73 1.23 -14.40
CA ARG A 22 13.35 2.09 -15.44
C ARG A 22 13.18 1.47 -16.80
N ASP A 23 13.10 2.34 -17.80
CA ASP A 23 13.08 1.92 -19.19
C ASP A 23 14.50 1.58 -19.71
N THR A 24 14.59 1.21 -20.96
CA THR A 24 15.86 0.81 -21.59
C THR A 24 16.88 1.93 -21.69
N GLU A 25 16.47 3.18 -21.48
CA GLU A 25 17.34 4.36 -21.44
C GLU A 25 17.74 4.72 -19.99
N GLY A 26 17.29 3.93 -19.01
CA GLY A 26 17.55 4.16 -17.58
C GLY A 26 16.66 5.21 -16.94
N LYS A 27 15.64 5.70 -17.66
CA LYS A 27 14.70 6.70 -17.14
C LYS A 27 13.62 6.02 -16.30
N LEU A 28 13.31 6.63 -15.13
CA LEU A 28 12.23 6.16 -14.27
C LEU A 28 10.90 6.12 -15.02
N ILE A 29 10.14 5.03 -14.85
CA ILE A 29 8.82 4.86 -15.45
C ILE A 29 7.77 5.38 -14.47
N PRO A 30 7.05 6.48 -14.77
CA PRO A 30 5.95 6.96 -13.94
C PRO A 30 4.82 5.93 -13.85
N ILE A 31 4.03 5.99 -12.76
CA ILE A 31 2.87 5.09 -12.59
C ILE A 31 1.83 5.31 -13.69
N ASP A 32 1.64 6.53 -14.12
CA ASP A 32 0.69 6.95 -15.17
C ASP A 32 1.31 7.03 -16.57
N ASP A 33 2.45 6.36 -16.79
CA ASP A 33 3.09 6.31 -18.12
C ASP A 33 2.12 5.69 -19.15
N PRO A 34 1.85 6.39 -20.27
CA PRO A 34 0.95 5.86 -21.31
C PRO A 34 1.35 4.52 -21.89
N ARG A 35 2.63 4.16 -21.82
CA ARG A 35 3.14 2.84 -22.26
C ARG A 35 2.56 1.69 -21.44
N LEU A 36 2.04 1.96 -20.22
CA LEU A 36 1.44 0.99 -19.34
C LEU A 36 -0.09 0.85 -19.54
N PHE A 37 -0.73 1.78 -20.24
CA PHE A 37 -2.19 1.79 -20.43
C PHE A 37 -2.75 0.49 -21.01
N PRO A 38 -2.09 -0.20 -21.95
CA PRO A 38 -2.56 -1.49 -22.44
C PRO A 38 -2.72 -2.56 -21.34
N ILE A 39 -2.00 -2.44 -20.22
CA ILE A 39 -2.12 -3.35 -19.08
C ILE A 39 -3.47 -3.13 -18.39
N TRP A 40 -3.82 -1.87 -18.14
CA TRP A 40 -5.07 -1.49 -17.46
C TRP A 40 -6.27 -1.75 -18.36
N GLU A 41 -6.20 -1.43 -19.64
CA GLU A 41 -7.21 -1.77 -20.65
C GLU A 41 -7.43 -3.29 -20.73
N ARG A 42 -6.38 -4.07 -20.52
CA ARG A 42 -6.51 -5.53 -20.52
C ARG A 42 -7.16 -6.05 -19.25
N ALA A 43 -6.84 -5.47 -18.08
CA ALA A 43 -7.50 -5.79 -16.82
C ALA A 43 -9.01 -5.51 -16.90
N GLU A 44 -9.38 -4.36 -17.48
CA GLU A 44 -10.78 -3.98 -17.76
C GLU A 44 -11.49 -5.03 -18.60
N LYS A 45 -10.93 -5.39 -19.76
CA LYS A 45 -11.51 -6.41 -20.67
C LYS A 45 -11.63 -7.79 -20.04
N LEU A 46 -10.78 -8.12 -19.07
CA LEU A 46 -10.83 -9.39 -18.35
C LEU A 46 -11.73 -9.33 -17.11
N GLY A 47 -12.23 -8.15 -16.76
CA GLY A 47 -13.05 -7.94 -15.56
C GLY A 47 -12.32 -8.26 -14.25
N ILE A 48 -11.00 -8.11 -14.21
CA ILE A 48 -10.22 -8.39 -13.00
C ILE A 48 -9.83 -7.10 -12.29
N PRO A 49 -9.91 -7.06 -10.95
CA PRO A 49 -9.43 -5.92 -10.17
C PRO A 49 -7.90 -5.79 -10.23
N VAL A 50 -7.43 -4.58 -9.96
CA VAL A 50 -6.01 -4.28 -9.90
C VAL A 50 -5.65 -3.76 -8.52
N ALA A 51 -4.79 -4.48 -7.80
CA ALA A 51 -4.23 -4.05 -6.52
C ALA A 51 -2.97 -3.21 -6.78
N PHE A 52 -2.94 -1.98 -6.27
CA PHE A 52 -1.84 -1.03 -6.41
C PHE A 52 -1.12 -0.84 -5.08
N HIS A 53 0.17 -1.16 -5.05
CA HIS A 53 1.07 -0.74 -3.99
C HIS A 53 1.80 0.52 -4.47
N THR A 54 1.43 1.66 -3.92
CA THR A 54 2.00 2.97 -4.27
C THR A 54 2.78 3.52 -3.09
N GLY A 55 4.07 3.77 -3.29
CA GLY A 55 4.93 4.30 -2.24
C GLY A 55 5.14 3.33 -1.06
N ASP A 56 5.44 3.92 0.08
CA ASP A 56 5.66 3.27 1.38
C ASP A 56 5.30 4.27 2.50
N PRO A 57 5.40 3.92 3.80
CA PRO A 57 5.17 4.88 4.88
C PRO A 57 5.90 6.21 4.67
N VAL A 58 5.26 7.31 4.99
CA VAL A 58 5.80 8.67 4.82
C VAL A 58 7.21 8.81 5.40
N ALA A 59 7.48 8.11 6.50
CA ALA A 59 8.78 8.11 7.16
C ALA A 59 9.93 7.62 6.27
N PHE A 60 9.67 6.73 5.28
CA PHE A 60 10.70 6.25 4.35
C PHE A 60 11.12 7.29 3.31
N PHE A 61 10.31 8.31 3.10
CA PHE A 61 10.62 9.46 2.24
C PHE A 61 11.22 10.64 3.00
N ARG A 62 11.34 10.52 4.33
CA ARG A 62 11.99 11.52 5.19
C ARG A 62 13.45 11.17 5.43
N LYS A 63 14.21 12.17 5.86
CA LYS A 63 15.61 11.97 6.20
C LYS A 63 15.78 10.82 7.20
N TRP A 64 16.72 9.95 6.91
CA TRP A 64 17.10 8.87 7.81
C TRP A 64 17.99 9.41 8.93
N GLU A 65 17.41 9.65 10.10
CA GLU A 65 18.05 10.17 11.30
C GLU A 65 17.29 9.68 12.53
N PRO A 66 17.88 9.72 13.76
CA PRO A 66 17.25 9.16 14.96
C PRO A 66 15.88 9.72 15.34
N SER A 67 15.51 10.89 14.81
CA SER A 67 14.15 11.45 14.97
C SER A 67 13.11 10.86 14.03
N ASN A 68 13.51 10.05 13.04
CA ASN A 68 12.60 9.37 12.14
C ASN A 68 11.89 8.24 12.88
N GLU A 69 10.58 8.21 12.85
CA GLU A 69 9.74 7.21 13.55
C GLU A 69 9.99 5.76 13.11
N ARG A 70 10.61 5.56 11.94
CA ARG A 70 10.99 4.27 11.38
C ARG A 70 12.52 4.07 11.36
N TRP A 71 13.23 4.78 12.25
CA TRP A 71 14.69 4.73 12.33
C TRP A 71 15.23 3.30 12.44
N GLU A 72 14.74 2.52 13.39
CA GLU A 72 15.22 1.16 13.65
C GLU A 72 14.97 0.22 12.46
N GLU A 73 13.82 0.40 11.79
CA GLU A 73 13.48 -0.37 10.60
C GLU A 73 14.40 -0.01 9.43
N LEU A 74 14.70 1.28 9.23
CA LEU A 74 15.63 1.77 8.21
C LEU A 74 17.10 1.42 8.52
N GLU A 75 17.48 1.22 9.78
CA GLU A 75 18.80 0.68 10.13
C GLU A 75 18.96 -0.77 9.67
N LEU A 76 17.89 -1.57 9.75
CA LEU A 76 17.88 -2.95 9.29
C LEU A 76 17.71 -3.05 7.76
N HIS A 77 17.03 -2.08 7.17
CA HIS A 77 16.63 -2.04 5.75
C HIS A 77 16.95 -0.68 5.13
N PRO A 78 18.22 -0.29 4.99
CA PRO A 78 18.59 1.00 4.40
C PRO A 78 18.11 1.18 2.95
N GLU A 79 17.91 0.07 2.24
CA GLU A 79 17.35 0.04 0.88
C GLU A 79 15.87 0.50 0.81
N TRP A 80 15.18 0.59 1.95
CA TRP A 80 13.81 1.11 2.02
C TRP A 80 13.75 2.63 2.19
N SER A 81 14.90 3.30 2.28
CA SER A 81 14.93 4.76 2.33
C SER A 81 14.80 5.37 0.94
N PHE A 82 13.75 6.15 0.73
CA PHE A 82 13.48 6.93 -0.50
C PHE A 82 13.71 8.42 -0.29
N ALA A 83 14.49 8.81 0.73
CA ALA A 83 14.74 10.20 1.08
C ALA A 83 15.65 10.96 0.09
N ASP A 84 16.35 10.24 -0.78
CA ASP A 84 17.25 10.84 -1.80
C ASP A 84 16.42 11.36 -3.00
N SER A 85 16.06 12.63 -2.97
CA SER A 85 15.29 13.30 -4.03
C SER A 85 15.99 13.35 -5.40
N SER A 86 17.27 13.01 -5.47
CA SER A 86 17.97 12.87 -6.76
C SER A 86 17.67 11.54 -7.45
N LYS A 87 17.18 10.54 -6.69
CA LYS A 87 16.89 9.19 -7.17
C LYS A 87 15.39 8.88 -7.21
N TYR A 88 14.65 9.41 -6.25
CA TYR A 88 13.26 9.07 -6.04
C TYR A 88 12.37 10.31 -6.13
N PRO A 89 11.17 10.21 -6.72
CA PRO A 89 10.20 11.29 -6.73
C PRO A 89 9.62 11.52 -5.33
N PRO A 90 9.08 12.72 -5.07
CA PRO A 90 8.28 12.95 -3.87
C PRO A 90 7.10 11.97 -3.78
N LEU A 91 6.72 11.57 -2.58
CA LEU A 91 5.63 10.63 -2.34
C LEU A 91 4.30 11.13 -2.93
N GLU A 92 4.03 12.42 -2.82
CA GLU A 92 2.83 13.07 -3.37
C GLU A 92 2.75 12.92 -4.89
N THR A 93 3.87 12.94 -5.58
CA THR A 93 3.92 12.70 -7.03
C THR A 93 3.47 11.28 -7.37
N LEU A 94 3.85 10.29 -6.57
CA LEU A 94 3.42 8.90 -6.77
C LEU A 94 1.91 8.76 -6.57
N PHE A 95 1.35 9.42 -5.55
CA PHE A 95 -0.10 9.42 -5.32
C PHE A 95 -0.86 10.09 -6.45
N GLU A 96 -0.39 11.23 -6.94
CA GLU A 96 -1.01 11.92 -8.08
C GLU A 96 -1.02 11.03 -9.33
N GLN A 97 0.11 10.41 -9.66
CA GLN A 97 0.23 9.47 -10.79
C GLN A 97 -0.73 8.28 -10.64
N ALA A 98 -0.82 7.68 -9.45
CA ALA A 98 -1.75 6.59 -9.20
C ALA A 98 -3.21 7.03 -9.38
N CYS A 99 -3.59 8.17 -8.80
CA CYS A 99 -4.92 8.75 -8.95
C CYS A 99 -5.26 9.07 -10.42
N ASN A 100 -4.28 9.52 -11.22
CA ASN A 100 -4.47 9.73 -12.66
C ASN A 100 -4.87 8.42 -13.39
N VAL A 101 -4.23 7.30 -13.02
CA VAL A 101 -4.60 5.98 -13.55
C VAL A 101 -6.01 5.61 -13.13
N TYR A 102 -6.37 5.74 -11.85
CA TYR A 102 -7.70 5.38 -11.33
C TYR A 102 -8.82 6.19 -11.99
N ARG A 103 -8.61 7.50 -12.17
CA ARG A 103 -9.57 8.40 -12.83
C ARG A 103 -9.71 8.12 -14.31
N LYS A 104 -8.65 7.65 -14.97
CA LYS A 104 -8.65 7.36 -16.40
C LYS A 104 -9.37 6.05 -16.72
N PHE A 105 -9.14 5.00 -15.95
CA PHE A 105 -9.67 3.65 -16.19
C PHE A 105 -10.84 3.34 -15.25
N ARG A 106 -11.96 4.02 -15.46
CA ARG A 106 -13.12 4.02 -14.55
C ARG A 106 -13.83 2.68 -14.44
N ASP A 107 -13.70 1.82 -15.44
CA ASP A 107 -14.32 0.50 -15.48
C ASP A 107 -13.42 -0.59 -14.87
N VAL A 108 -12.20 -0.24 -14.45
CA VAL A 108 -11.31 -1.09 -13.65
C VAL A 108 -11.55 -0.84 -12.16
N GLN A 109 -11.82 -1.90 -11.39
CA GLN A 109 -11.83 -1.80 -9.93
C GLN A 109 -10.40 -1.78 -9.41
N PHE A 110 -10.00 -0.68 -8.78
CA PHE A 110 -8.70 -0.56 -8.13
C PHE A 110 -8.78 -0.77 -6.63
N VAL A 111 -7.75 -1.42 -6.07
CA VAL A 111 -7.52 -1.50 -4.63
C VAL A 111 -6.15 -0.87 -4.36
N SER A 112 -6.13 0.34 -3.81
CA SER A 112 -4.89 0.98 -3.37
C SER A 112 -4.54 0.44 -1.99
N VAL A 113 -3.56 -0.48 -1.95
CA VAL A 113 -3.23 -1.22 -0.74
C VAL A 113 -2.59 -0.33 0.34
N HIS A 114 -2.61 -0.79 1.58
CA HIS A 114 -1.99 -0.08 2.71
C HIS A 114 -2.60 1.29 2.99
N VAL A 115 -3.95 1.36 2.99
CA VAL A 115 -4.72 2.62 3.14
C VAL A 115 -4.29 3.65 2.08
N GLY A 116 -4.19 3.16 0.81
CA GLY A 116 -3.76 4.00 -0.30
C GLY A 116 -2.26 4.34 -0.31
N GLY A 117 -1.47 3.73 0.58
CA GLY A 117 -0.07 4.10 0.82
C GLY A 117 0.10 5.39 1.63
N TYR A 118 -1.00 5.98 2.16
CA TYR A 118 -1.00 7.25 2.89
C TYR A 118 -1.83 7.18 4.17
N SER A 119 -1.62 6.13 4.95
CA SER A 119 -2.31 5.88 6.22
C SER A 119 -2.13 6.98 7.27
N GLU A 120 -1.10 7.81 7.13
CA GLU A 120 -0.82 8.97 7.99
C GLU A 120 -1.72 10.18 7.69
N ASN A 121 -2.53 10.12 6.61
CA ASN A 121 -3.43 11.22 6.22
C ASN A 121 -4.79 10.68 5.72
N LEU A 122 -5.62 10.23 6.66
CA LEU A 122 -6.96 9.68 6.37
C LEU A 122 -7.87 10.67 5.66
N LYS A 123 -7.69 11.98 5.88
CA LYS A 123 -8.45 13.02 5.21
C LYS A 123 -8.19 13.03 3.70
N GLU A 124 -6.93 12.89 3.30
CA GLU A 124 -6.56 12.87 1.89
C GLU A 124 -7.01 11.57 1.22
N VAL A 125 -6.82 10.42 1.89
CA VAL A 125 -7.32 9.13 1.40
C VAL A 125 -8.85 9.15 1.27
N GLY A 126 -9.56 9.73 2.25
CA GLY A 126 -11.01 9.92 2.19
C GLY A 126 -11.44 10.78 1.00
N ARG A 127 -10.69 11.84 0.69
CA ARG A 127 -10.94 12.66 -0.51
C ARG A 127 -10.80 11.84 -1.80
N TRP A 128 -9.77 10.98 -1.90
CA TRP A 128 -9.64 10.10 -3.08
C TRP A 128 -10.81 9.14 -3.20
N LEU A 129 -11.26 8.55 -2.09
CA LEU A 129 -12.42 7.65 -2.08
C LEU A 129 -13.71 8.38 -2.47
N ASP A 130 -13.89 9.65 -2.09
CA ASP A 130 -15.03 10.46 -2.49
C ASP A 130 -15.02 10.81 -3.99
N GLU A 131 -13.84 11.12 -4.54
CA GLU A 131 -13.68 11.58 -5.93
C GLU A 131 -13.58 10.43 -6.95
N ILE A 132 -13.13 9.23 -6.53
CA ILE A 132 -12.78 8.12 -7.42
C ILE A 132 -13.66 6.90 -7.10
N PRO A 133 -14.80 6.74 -7.80
CA PRO A 133 -15.80 5.72 -7.46
C PRO A 133 -15.31 4.27 -7.57
N ASN A 134 -14.36 4.01 -8.45
CA ASN A 134 -13.78 2.69 -8.70
C ASN A 134 -12.53 2.38 -7.86
N LEU A 135 -12.28 3.19 -6.82
CA LEU A 135 -11.18 3.01 -5.88
C LEU A 135 -11.68 2.40 -4.58
N SER A 136 -10.98 1.39 -4.08
CA SER A 136 -11.06 0.86 -2.73
C SER A 136 -9.67 0.88 -2.09
N VAL A 137 -9.59 0.74 -0.78
CA VAL A 137 -8.32 0.58 -0.04
C VAL A 137 -8.37 -0.66 0.83
N ASP A 138 -7.23 -1.13 1.31
CA ASP A 138 -7.15 -2.14 2.37
C ASP A 138 -6.40 -1.60 3.60
N THR A 139 -6.50 -2.30 4.71
CA THR A 139 -5.87 -1.92 5.98
C THR A 139 -4.51 -2.59 6.21
N ALA A 140 -4.05 -3.37 5.25
CA ALA A 140 -2.87 -4.21 5.37
C ALA A 140 -1.63 -3.44 5.82
N ALA A 141 -0.90 -3.98 6.78
CA ALA A 141 0.36 -3.44 7.31
C ALA A 141 0.31 -2.00 7.86
N ARG A 142 -0.88 -1.46 8.19
CA ARG A 142 -1.00 -0.04 8.60
C ARG A 142 -1.71 0.17 9.94
N ILE A 143 -1.87 -0.89 10.73
CA ILE A 143 -2.55 -0.77 12.03
C ILE A 143 -1.80 0.18 12.98
N GLY A 144 -0.48 0.25 12.91
CA GLY A 144 0.34 1.14 13.71
C GLY A 144 0.12 2.62 13.37
N GLU A 145 0.00 2.96 12.09
CA GLU A 145 -0.31 4.32 11.64
C GLU A 145 -1.76 4.69 11.94
N LEU A 146 -2.69 3.77 11.68
CA LEU A 146 -4.12 3.96 11.97
C LEU A 146 -4.36 4.22 13.46
N GLY A 147 -3.63 3.55 14.34
CA GLY A 147 -3.72 3.73 15.79
C GLY A 147 -3.20 5.08 16.30
N LYS A 148 -2.50 5.87 15.49
CA LYS A 148 -2.00 7.20 15.84
C LYS A 148 -3.05 8.31 15.63
N HIS A 149 -4.08 8.05 14.83
CA HIS A 149 -5.14 9.02 14.58
C HIS A 149 -6.03 9.21 15.80
N PRO A 150 -6.58 10.43 16.02
CA PRO A 150 -7.68 10.63 16.96
C PRO A 150 -8.82 9.65 16.66
N ALA A 151 -9.42 9.10 17.72
CA ALA A 151 -10.44 8.07 17.59
C ALA A 151 -11.67 8.51 16.78
N ASP A 152 -12.05 9.78 16.86
CA ASP A 152 -13.13 10.38 16.09
C ASP A 152 -12.81 10.49 14.61
N GLU A 153 -11.58 10.85 14.25
CA GLU A 153 -11.12 10.90 12.85
C GLU A 153 -11.13 9.50 12.23
N GLY A 154 -10.55 8.52 12.91
CA GLY A 154 -10.57 7.13 12.47
C GLY A 154 -11.98 6.59 12.31
N HIS A 155 -12.85 6.82 13.31
CA HIS A 155 -14.23 6.37 13.27
C HIS A 155 -15.03 7.02 12.11
N GLU A 156 -14.87 8.31 11.89
CA GLU A 156 -15.51 9.02 10.77
C GLU A 156 -15.06 8.43 9.43
N PHE A 157 -13.76 8.25 9.22
CA PHE A 157 -13.19 7.69 8.01
C PHE A 157 -13.72 6.28 7.72
N PHE A 158 -13.64 5.38 8.70
CA PHE A 158 -14.08 3.98 8.52
C PHE A 158 -15.60 3.87 8.34
N THR A 159 -16.39 4.66 9.08
CA THR A 159 -17.86 4.64 8.95
C THR A 159 -18.30 5.17 7.60
N LYS A 160 -17.72 6.27 7.14
CA LYS A 160 -18.08 6.91 5.87
C LYS A 160 -17.73 6.02 4.67
N HIS A 161 -16.60 5.35 4.71
CA HIS A 161 -16.06 4.61 3.57
C HIS A 161 -16.13 3.09 3.73
N GLN A 162 -16.92 2.56 4.68
CA GLN A 162 -16.99 1.14 5.05
C GLN A 162 -17.17 0.18 3.88
N ASP A 163 -17.92 0.58 2.83
CA ASP A 163 -18.19 -0.25 1.67
C ASP A 163 -17.02 -0.34 0.67
N ARG A 164 -15.93 0.40 0.95
CA ARG A 164 -14.75 0.49 0.07
C ARG A 164 -13.43 0.29 0.81
N ILE A 165 -13.50 -0.22 2.03
CA ILE A 165 -12.34 -0.57 2.83
C ILE A 165 -12.32 -2.08 3.03
N LEU A 166 -11.27 -2.73 2.57
CA LEU A 166 -11.07 -4.16 2.74
C LEU A 166 -10.19 -4.41 3.96
N PHE A 167 -10.54 -5.44 4.72
CA PHE A 167 -9.68 -5.92 5.79
C PHE A 167 -8.50 -6.68 5.22
N GLY A 168 -7.29 -6.36 5.67
CA GLY A 168 -6.06 -7.06 5.35
C GLY A 168 -5.03 -6.85 6.45
N THR A 169 -4.10 -7.77 6.61
CA THR A 169 -3.01 -7.72 7.59
C THR A 169 -1.63 -7.61 6.97
N ASP A 170 -1.46 -8.04 5.73
CA ASP A 170 -0.17 -8.24 5.06
C ASP A 170 0.72 -9.28 5.75
N LEU A 171 0.10 -10.18 6.54
CA LEU A 171 0.83 -11.28 7.14
C LEU A 171 1.27 -12.26 6.04
N ALA A 172 2.56 -12.48 5.93
CA ALA A 172 3.14 -13.35 4.93
C ALA A 172 3.79 -14.57 5.58
N PHE A 173 3.43 -15.76 5.09
CA PHE A 173 4.06 -17.01 5.46
C PHE A 173 5.09 -17.39 4.40
N TRP A 174 6.36 -17.39 4.78
CA TRP A 174 7.45 -17.75 3.88
C TRP A 174 8.02 -19.10 4.26
N ASN A 175 7.83 -20.10 3.41
CA ASN A 175 8.52 -21.39 3.52
C ASN A 175 9.93 -21.24 2.95
N GLY A 176 10.89 -20.78 3.77
CA GLY A 176 12.29 -20.62 3.39
C GLY A 176 12.70 -19.15 3.18
N CYS A 177 13.91 -18.86 3.59
CA CYS A 177 14.47 -17.50 3.69
C CYS A 177 15.06 -16.93 2.39
N ASP A 178 14.58 -17.38 1.23
CA ASP A 178 15.21 -17.04 -0.08
C ASP A 178 14.51 -15.88 -0.83
N VAL A 179 13.67 -15.10 -0.15
CA VAL A 179 13.08 -13.93 -0.80
C VAL A 179 14.05 -12.76 -0.66
N GLN A 180 14.69 -12.38 -1.76
CA GLN A 180 15.53 -11.19 -1.83
C GLN A 180 14.73 -9.96 -1.37
N GLY A 181 15.20 -9.30 -0.29
CA GLY A 181 14.60 -8.09 0.27
C GLY A 181 13.64 -8.28 1.45
N ALA A 182 13.29 -9.51 1.82
CA ALA A 182 12.73 -9.76 3.14
C ALA A 182 13.88 -9.83 4.14
N GLY A 183 13.83 -9.03 5.19
CA GLY A 183 14.81 -9.09 6.29
C GLY A 183 14.96 -10.48 6.89
N PRO A 184 15.78 -10.65 7.95
CA PRO A 184 16.00 -11.95 8.53
C PRO A 184 14.66 -12.59 8.82
N CYS A 185 14.43 -13.78 8.24
CA CYS A 185 13.21 -14.54 8.44
C CYS A 185 12.98 -14.71 9.94
N LYS A 186 12.10 -13.87 10.49
CA LYS A 186 11.50 -14.22 11.76
C LYS A 186 10.54 -15.36 11.43
N ASN A 187 10.88 -16.56 11.89
CA ASN A 187 9.90 -17.63 11.99
C ASN A 187 8.89 -17.18 13.03
N PHE A 188 7.85 -16.49 12.59
CA PHE A 188 6.73 -16.19 13.46
C PHE A 188 6.15 -17.51 13.94
N THR A 189 5.95 -17.62 15.22
CA THR A 189 5.23 -18.75 15.79
C THR A 189 3.74 -18.55 15.50
N LEU A 190 2.97 -19.62 15.47
CA LEU A 190 1.51 -19.53 15.32
C LEU A 190 0.87 -18.63 16.38
N GLU A 191 1.48 -18.49 17.55
CA GLU A 191 1.03 -17.62 18.62
C GLU A 191 1.27 -16.13 18.28
N GLU A 192 2.43 -15.80 17.68
CA GLU A 192 2.74 -14.43 17.22
C GLU A 192 1.82 -14.02 16.08
N ASP A 193 1.56 -14.92 15.13
CA ASP A 193 0.62 -14.71 14.04
C ASP A 193 -0.78 -14.41 14.56
N ARG A 194 -1.22 -15.20 15.57
CA ARG A 194 -2.52 -14.99 16.22
C ARG A 194 -2.60 -13.64 16.90
N LYS A 195 -1.58 -13.25 17.66
CA LYS A 195 -1.51 -11.92 18.31
C LYS A 195 -1.58 -10.79 17.29
N PHE A 196 -0.91 -10.96 16.15
CA PHE A 196 -0.96 -9.98 15.06
C PHE A 196 -2.38 -9.80 14.51
N TYR A 197 -3.11 -10.90 14.27
CA TYR A 197 -4.53 -10.83 13.89
C TYR A 197 -5.40 -10.24 14.99
N ASP A 198 -5.18 -10.63 16.24
CA ASP A 198 -5.96 -10.16 17.39
C ASP A 198 -5.84 -8.64 17.57
N ILE A 199 -4.66 -8.05 17.33
CA ILE A 199 -4.45 -6.58 17.35
C ILE A 199 -5.32 -5.90 16.30
N HIS A 200 -5.32 -6.40 15.06
CA HIS A 200 -6.15 -5.85 13.99
C HIS A 200 -7.64 -5.92 14.34
N TRP A 201 -8.13 -7.07 14.83
CA TRP A 201 -9.52 -7.23 15.24
C TRP A 201 -9.89 -6.31 16.41
N ARG A 202 -9.04 -6.19 17.43
CA ARG A 202 -9.27 -5.31 18.57
C ARG A 202 -9.42 -3.85 18.13
N TYR A 203 -8.61 -3.39 17.19
CA TYR A 203 -8.71 -2.03 16.65
C TYR A 203 -10.11 -1.74 16.07
N PHE A 204 -10.69 -2.68 15.33
CA PHE A 204 -11.99 -2.49 14.68
C PHE A 204 -13.20 -2.83 15.56
N GLN A 205 -13.04 -3.61 16.61
CA GLN A 205 -14.15 -4.17 17.39
C GLN A 205 -14.25 -3.61 18.81
N THR A 206 -13.25 -2.89 19.30
CA THR A 206 -13.22 -2.41 20.68
C THR A 206 -12.98 -0.90 20.76
N ASN A 207 -13.23 -0.34 21.96
CA ASN A 207 -12.86 1.04 22.28
C ASN A 207 -11.56 1.09 23.11
N ASP A 208 -10.72 0.08 23.02
CA ASP A 208 -9.45 0.03 23.73
C ASP A 208 -8.54 1.17 23.24
N LYS A 209 -7.87 1.82 24.21
CA LYS A 209 -7.00 2.97 23.91
C LYS A 209 -5.55 2.59 23.62
N GLN A 210 -5.17 1.37 23.98
CA GLN A 210 -3.84 0.81 23.76
C GLN A 210 -3.95 -0.67 23.40
N PHE A 211 -3.07 -1.10 22.50
CA PHE A 211 -2.93 -2.47 22.04
C PHE A 211 -1.47 -2.87 22.29
N ASP A 212 -1.24 -3.68 23.31
CA ASP A 212 0.07 -4.27 23.63
C ASP A 212 0.16 -5.69 23.10
#